data_124648ad66db34514a5767273e10cae6
#
_entry.id   124648ad66db34514a5767273e10cae6
#
_cell.length_a   1.000
_cell.length_b   1.000
_cell.length_c   1.000
_cell.angle_alpha   90.00
_cell.angle_beta   90.00
_cell.angle_gamma   90.00
#
_symmetry.space_group_name_H-M   'P 1'
#
loop_
_entity.id
_entity.type
_entity.pdbx_description
1 polymer ?
#
loop_
_entity_poly.entity_id
_entity_poly.type
_entity_poly.pdbx_seq_one_letter_code
_entity_poly.pdbx_strand_id
1 'polypeptide(L)'
;MPRSLRAIGLLMLVATLPACAARSSRDHTSTRRSASGPITREELESARYATLYDAVLALRGQWLQSRGPSTLIGRPVDIQVIAGEIKMGGVDALRTMGSDNVVSVAFVDPVTAAQRWGGSHAQGAIVVTMHADAAPPR
;
A
#
# COMPACT_ATOMS: atom_id res chain seq x y z
N MET A 1 -1.46 26.14 -83.87
CA MET A 1 -2.39 24.99 -83.76
C MET A 1 -1.65 23.81 -83.17
N PRO A 2 -2.24 23.00 -82.43
CA PRO A 2 -2.96 23.23 -81.17
C PRO A 2 -2.52 22.27 -80.05
N ARG A 3 -3.16 22.41 -78.90
CA ARG A 3 -3.56 21.43 -77.92
C ARG A 3 -2.49 20.92 -76.92
N SER A 4 -2.46 21.47 -75.72
CA SER A 4 -3.28 21.08 -74.58
C SER A 4 -3.15 19.62 -74.22
N LEU A 5 -2.34 19.30 -73.17
CA LEU A 5 -2.64 18.15 -72.34
C LEU A 5 -2.39 18.53 -70.85
N ARG A 6 -3.51 18.68 -70.21
CA ARG A 6 -3.59 18.81 -68.72
C ARG A 6 -3.21 17.48 -68.10
N ALA A 7 -2.10 17.45 -67.36
CA ALA A 7 -1.82 16.35 -66.52
C ALA A 7 -2.27 16.73 -65.06
N ILE A 8 -3.35 16.14 -64.67
CA ILE A 8 -3.93 16.23 -63.36
C ILE A 8 -3.03 15.41 -62.39
N GLY A 9 -2.21 16.09 -61.61
CA GLY A 9 -1.45 15.47 -60.52
C GLY A 9 -2.38 15.21 -59.33
N LEU A 10 -2.75 13.96 -59.16
CA LEU A 10 -3.50 13.47 -58.00
C LEU A 10 -2.59 13.48 -56.80
N LEU A 11 -2.70 14.50 -55.96
CA LEU A 11 -2.00 14.63 -54.70
C LEU A 11 -2.63 13.66 -53.68
N MET A 12 -2.05 12.48 -53.51
CA MET A 12 -2.41 11.55 -52.44
C MET A 12 -1.95 12.13 -51.11
N LEU A 13 -2.88 12.73 -50.36
CA LEU A 13 -2.71 13.15 -49.02
C LEU A 13 -2.75 11.92 -48.10
N VAL A 14 -1.59 11.38 -47.77
CA VAL A 14 -1.47 10.30 -46.78
C VAL A 14 -1.64 10.92 -45.38
N ALA A 15 -2.84 10.80 -44.83
CA ALA A 15 -3.16 11.15 -43.46
C ALA A 15 -2.51 10.12 -42.54
N THR A 16 -1.35 10.44 -42.00
CA THR A 16 -0.74 9.69 -40.87
C THR A 16 -1.51 10.02 -39.61
N LEU A 17 -2.42 9.12 -39.21
CA LEU A 17 -3.04 9.13 -37.89
C LEU A 17 -1.98 8.83 -36.85
N PRO A 18 -1.73 9.71 -35.88
CA PRO A 18 -0.95 9.31 -34.70
C PRO A 18 -1.79 8.30 -33.94
N ALA A 19 -1.38 7.05 -33.94
CA ALA A 19 -1.84 6.05 -32.98
C ALA A 19 -1.46 6.53 -31.60
N CYS A 20 -2.37 7.23 -30.91
CA CYS A 20 -2.32 7.38 -29.46
C CYS A 20 -2.32 5.98 -28.86
N ALA A 21 -1.13 5.47 -28.58
CA ALA A 21 -0.96 4.29 -27.76
C ALA A 21 -1.68 4.58 -26.44
N ALA A 22 -2.85 3.99 -26.27
CA ALA A 22 -3.55 3.92 -25.00
C ALA A 22 -2.61 3.19 -24.03
N ARG A 23 -1.76 3.98 -23.35
CA ARG A 23 -1.00 3.49 -22.20
C ARG A 23 -2.02 2.98 -21.22
N SER A 24 -2.02 1.67 -21.11
CA SER A 24 -2.89 0.87 -20.26
C SER A 24 -2.92 1.47 -18.86
N SER A 25 -4.07 1.98 -18.45
CA SER A 25 -4.36 2.50 -17.11
C SER A 25 -4.33 1.38 -16.02
N ARG A 26 -3.82 0.21 -16.38
CA ARG A 26 -3.75 -0.94 -15.47
C ARG A 26 -2.66 -0.81 -14.41
N ASP A 27 -1.54 -0.12 -14.71
CA ASP A 27 -0.43 0.01 -13.77
C ASP A 27 -0.75 0.94 -12.59
N HIS A 28 -1.53 2.01 -12.79
CA HIS A 28 -1.87 2.93 -11.70
C HIS A 28 -2.86 2.34 -10.69
N THR A 29 -3.73 1.42 -11.10
CA THR A 29 -4.68 0.76 -10.20
C THR A 29 -3.98 -0.32 -9.37
N SER A 30 -2.99 -1.00 -9.93
CA SER A 30 -2.15 -1.97 -9.24
C SER A 30 -1.29 -1.29 -8.17
N THR A 31 -0.59 -0.22 -8.51
CA THR A 31 0.26 0.53 -7.59
C THR A 31 -0.54 1.16 -6.44
N ARG A 32 -1.74 1.69 -6.74
CA ARG A 32 -2.61 2.28 -5.72
C ARG A 32 -3.20 1.22 -4.78
N ARG A 33 -3.50 0.03 -5.29
CA ARG A 33 -3.97 -1.12 -4.49
C ARG A 33 -2.85 -1.66 -3.60
N SER A 34 -1.63 -1.75 -4.11
CA SER A 34 -0.43 -2.08 -3.31
C SER A 34 -0.15 -1.05 -2.22
N ALA A 35 -0.34 0.25 -2.50
CA ALA A 35 -0.12 1.32 -1.50
C ALA A 35 -1.13 1.29 -0.34
N SER A 36 -2.27 0.63 -0.46
CA SER A 36 -3.31 0.55 0.58
C SER A 36 -3.48 -0.85 1.18
N GLY A 37 -2.98 -1.87 0.50
CA GLY A 37 -3.08 -3.26 0.95
C GLY A 37 -2.06 -3.63 2.03
N PRO A 38 -2.18 -4.83 2.62
CA PRO A 38 -1.20 -5.35 3.55
C PRO A 38 0.18 -5.42 2.90
N ILE A 39 1.21 -5.21 3.69
CA ILE A 39 2.59 -5.46 3.28
C ILE A 39 2.78 -6.98 3.29
N THR A 40 3.17 -7.54 2.15
CA THR A 40 3.40 -8.97 2.02
C THR A 40 4.85 -9.34 2.35
N ARG A 41 5.09 -10.63 2.54
CA ARG A 41 6.44 -11.14 2.76
C ARG A 41 7.39 -10.79 1.63
N GLU A 42 6.94 -10.88 0.38
CA GLU A 42 7.73 -10.56 -0.81
C GLU A 42 8.15 -9.09 -0.82
N GLU A 43 7.27 -8.18 -0.38
CA GLU A 43 7.60 -6.76 -0.25
C GLU A 43 8.66 -6.55 0.86
N LEU A 44 8.57 -7.27 1.98
CA LEU A 44 9.55 -7.19 3.08
C LEU A 44 10.92 -7.72 2.66
N GLU A 45 10.96 -8.84 1.94
CA GLU A 45 12.20 -9.48 1.49
C GLU A 45 12.89 -8.68 0.36
N SER A 46 12.13 -7.98 -0.47
CA SER A 46 12.66 -7.26 -1.64
C SER A 46 13.68 -6.17 -1.28
N ALA A 47 13.53 -5.52 -0.13
CA ALA A 47 14.36 -4.38 0.28
C ALA A 47 15.15 -4.61 1.58
N ARG A 48 15.06 -5.79 2.20
CA ARG A 48 15.83 -6.20 3.40
C ARG A 48 15.86 -5.13 4.49
N TYR A 49 14.70 -4.74 4.98
CA TYR A 49 14.60 -3.77 6.07
C TYR A 49 15.14 -4.35 7.37
N ALA A 50 15.90 -3.55 8.11
CA ALA A 50 16.46 -3.95 9.40
C ALA A 50 15.38 -4.14 10.46
N THR A 51 14.35 -3.29 10.45
CA THR A 51 13.22 -3.36 11.38
C THR A 51 11.89 -3.27 10.62
N LEU A 52 10.82 -3.76 11.25
CA LEU A 52 9.47 -3.58 10.72
C LEU A 52 9.06 -2.11 10.66
N TYR A 53 9.58 -1.27 11.55
CA TYR A 53 9.33 0.17 11.51
C TYR A 53 9.83 0.77 10.20
N ASP A 54 11.06 0.44 9.79
CA ASP A 54 11.66 0.93 8.55
C ASP A 54 10.87 0.45 7.33
N ALA A 55 10.43 -0.81 7.35
CA ALA A 55 9.61 -1.38 6.30
C ALA A 55 8.27 -0.65 6.16
N VAL A 56 7.55 -0.46 7.27
CA VAL A 56 6.26 0.25 7.27
C VAL A 56 6.44 1.71 6.87
N LEU A 57 7.49 2.37 7.34
CA LEU A 57 7.79 3.76 7.00
C LEU A 57 8.02 3.92 5.49
N ALA A 58 8.80 3.02 4.89
CA ALA A 58 9.14 3.08 3.46
C ALA A 58 7.95 2.68 2.56
N LEU A 59 7.24 1.61 2.91
CA LEU A 59 6.18 1.03 2.06
C LEU A 59 4.81 1.67 2.31
N ARG A 60 4.50 2.00 3.56
CA ARG A 60 3.17 2.45 4.02
C ARG A 60 3.28 3.54 5.10
N GLY A 61 4.15 4.53 4.92
CA GLY A 61 4.42 5.57 5.91
C GLY A 61 3.17 6.27 6.48
N GLN A 62 2.07 6.31 5.70
CA GLN A 62 0.80 6.83 6.17
C GLN A 62 0.17 6.04 7.33
N TRP A 63 0.57 4.78 7.54
CA TRP A 63 0.07 3.98 8.67
C TRP A 63 0.64 4.42 10.02
N LEU A 64 1.79 5.10 10.00
CA LEU A 64 2.44 5.62 11.20
C LEU A 64 1.92 7.00 11.63
N GLN A 65 1.04 7.60 10.81
CA GLN A 65 0.47 8.91 11.09
C GLN A 65 -0.82 8.78 11.89
N SER A 66 -0.90 9.47 13.02
CA SER A 66 -2.13 9.57 13.81
C SER A 66 -3.27 10.17 12.99
N ARG A 67 -4.41 9.53 13.02
CA ARG A 67 -5.62 9.92 12.29
C ARG A 67 -6.75 10.20 13.28
N GLY A 68 -6.90 11.45 13.69
CA GLY A 68 -7.98 11.84 14.60
C GLY A 68 -7.47 12.35 15.94
N PRO A 69 -8.33 12.45 16.96
CA PRO A 69 -7.95 13.01 18.24
C PRO A 69 -6.87 12.16 18.91
N SER A 70 -5.77 12.81 19.28
CA SER A 70 -4.65 12.16 19.96
C SER A 70 -4.94 11.81 21.42
N THR A 71 -6.10 12.21 21.93
CA THR A 71 -6.52 11.94 23.31
C THR A 71 -7.95 11.44 23.36
N LEU A 72 -8.19 10.38 24.12
CA LEU A 72 -9.50 9.91 24.49
C LEU A 72 -9.64 10.01 26.01
N ILE A 73 -10.60 10.85 26.46
CA ILE A 73 -10.84 11.08 27.91
C ILE A 73 -9.52 11.50 28.63
N GLY A 74 -8.75 12.42 28.03
CA GLY A 74 -7.50 12.94 28.61
C GLY A 74 -6.32 11.98 28.62
N ARG A 75 -6.43 10.81 27.95
CA ARG A 75 -5.33 9.85 27.77
C ARG A 75 -4.83 9.89 26.33
N PRO A 76 -3.51 9.90 26.09
CA PRO A 76 -2.97 9.76 24.74
C PRO A 76 -3.39 8.42 24.14
N VAL A 77 -3.86 8.48 22.91
CA VAL A 77 -4.21 7.29 22.13
C VAL A 77 -3.29 7.24 20.93
N ASP A 78 -2.49 6.20 20.88
CA ASP A 78 -1.57 5.93 19.79
C ASP A 78 -2.04 4.73 18.96
N ILE A 79 -1.52 4.62 17.74
CA ILE A 79 -1.70 3.45 16.91
C ILE A 79 -1.10 2.25 17.64
N GLN A 80 -1.88 1.21 17.84
CA GLN A 80 -1.45 0.02 18.56
C GLN A 80 -0.88 -1.02 17.61
N VAL A 81 0.20 -1.69 18.05
CA VAL A 81 0.80 -2.83 17.35
C VAL A 81 0.34 -4.11 18.01
N ILE A 82 -0.17 -5.04 17.18
CA ILE A 82 -0.66 -6.35 17.62
C ILE A 82 0.10 -7.42 16.84
N ALA A 83 0.78 -8.31 17.53
CA ALA A 83 1.46 -9.45 16.93
C ALA A 83 0.68 -10.73 17.26
N GLY A 84 0.09 -11.36 16.23
CA GLY A 84 -0.88 -12.42 16.44
C GLY A 84 -2.08 -11.95 17.27
N GLU A 85 -2.21 -12.41 18.51
CA GLU A 85 -3.23 -11.99 19.47
C GLU A 85 -2.67 -11.08 20.58
N ILE A 86 -1.36 -10.79 20.57
CA ILE A 86 -0.67 -10.11 21.65
C ILE A 86 -0.52 -8.62 21.33
N LYS A 87 -0.96 -7.77 22.25
CA LYS A 87 -0.77 -6.32 22.16
C LYS A 87 0.68 -5.98 22.55
N MET A 88 1.44 -5.48 21.58
CA MET A 88 2.86 -5.12 21.73
C MET A 88 3.08 -3.67 22.21
N GLY A 89 2.06 -2.82 22.11
CA GLY A 89 2.14 -1.41 22.48
C GLY A 89 1.96 -0.47 21.28
N GLY A 90 2.60 0.70 21.33
CA GLY A 90 2.56 1.70 20.24
C GLY A 90 3.47 1.35 19.06
N VAL A 91 3.54 2.25 18.07
CA VAL A 91 4.34 2.07 16.85
C VAL A 91 5.83 1.81 17.10
N ASP A 92 6.36 2.25 18.23
CA ASP A 92 7.77 2.00 18.60
C ASP A 92 8.08 0.52 18.79
N ALA A 93 7.08 -0.32 19.08
CA ALA A 93 7.25 -1.76 19.16
C ALA A 93 7.78 -2.34 17.83
N LEU A 94 7.43 -1.74 16.69
CA LEU A 94 7.92 -2.17 15.38
C LEU A 94 9.44 -2.02 15.22
N ARG A 95 10.10 -1.16 16.02
CA ARG A 95 11.55 -0.96 16.00
C ARG A 95 12.31 -2.15 16.61
N THR A 96 11.64 -2.88 17.51
CA THR A 96 12.23 -4.07 18.17
C THR A 96 11.94 -5.35 17.41
N MET A 97 11.12 -5.28 16.36
CA MET A 97 10.71 -6.44 15.55
C MET A 97 11.52 -6.48 14.27
N GLY A 98 12.23 -7.60 14.04
CA GLY A 98 12.87 -7.87 12.75
C GLY A 98 11.86 -8.28 11.69
N SER A 99 12.18 -8.07 10.43
CA SER A 99 11.32 -8.42 9.28
C SER A 99 11.36 -9.92 8.92
N ASP A 100 12.35 -10.68 9.40
CA ASP A 100 12.65 -12.04 8.93
C ASP A 100 11.56 -13.08 9.26
N ASN A 101 10.90 -12.94 10.41
CA ASN A 101 9.86 -13.88 10.88
C ASN A 101 8.43 -13.41 10.57
N VAL A 102 8.27 -12.36 9.77
CA VAL A 102 6.97 -11.77 9.47
C VAL A 102 6.43 -12.29 8.15
N VAL A 103 5.18 -12.73 8.16
CA VAL A 103 4.44 -13.16 6.98
C VAL A 103 3.75 -11.98 6.31
N SER A 104 3.12 -11.13 7.11
CA SER A 104 2.43 -9.94 6.60
C SER A 104 2.23 -8.89 7.68
N VAL A 105 2.09 -7.64 7.25
CA VAL A 105 1.71 -6.51 8.11
C VAL A 105 0.50 -5.82 7.50
N ALA A 106 -0.54 -5.61 8.30
CA ALA A 106 -1.78 -4.98 7.85
C ALA A 106 -2.18 -3.83 8.77
N PHE A 107 -2.74 -2.78 8.22
CA PHE A 107 -3.37 -1.72 8.99
C PHE A 107 -4.87 -1.99 9.10
N VAL A 108 -5.36 -1.96 10.33
CA VAL A 108 -6.79 -2.04 10.65
C VAL A 108 -7.28 -0.65 11.04
N ASP A 109 -8.32 -0.20 10.39
CA ASP A 109 -8.89 1.12 10.62
C ASP A 109 -9.44 1.26 12.06
N PRO A 110 -9.57 2.51 12.56
CA PRO A 110 -9.99 2.78 13.93
C PRO A 110 -11.33 2.15 14.33
N VAL A 111 -12.29 2.12 13.41
CA VAL A 111 -13.64 1.59 13.70
C VAL A 111 -13.57 0.08 13.90
N THR A 112 -12.95 -0.62 12.96
CA THR A 112 -12.75 -2.07 13.02
C THR A 112 -11.85 -2.46 14.21
N ALA A 113 -10.79 -1.70 14.46
CA ALA A 113 -9.89 -1.94 15.58
C ALA A 113 -10.60 -1.77 16.93
N ALA A 114 -11.43 -0.73 17.07
CA ALA A 114 -12.21 -0.49 18.29
C ALA A 114 -13.27 -1.58 18.51
N GLN A 115 -13.89 -2.08 17.46
CA GLN A 115 -14.85 -3.19 17.53
C GLN A 115 -14.18 -4.50 17.95
N ARG A 116 -12.97 -4.76 17.43
CA ARG A 116 -12.27 -6.03 17.64
C ARG A 116 -11.51 -6.09 18.97
N TRP A 117 -10.88 -4.99 19.37
CA TRP A 117 -10.00 -4.94 20.55
C TRP A 117 -10.39 -3.85 21.57
N GLY A 118 -11.49 -3.15 21.35
CA GLY A 118 -12.00 -2.12 22.26
C GLY A 118 -11.53 -0.69 21.96
N GLY A 119 -12.10 0.28 22.66
CA GLY A 119 -11.93 1.71 22.41
C GLY A 119 -10.53 2.28 22.56
N SER A 120 -9.59 1.52 23.17
CA SER A 120 -8.18 1.94 23.24
C SER A 120 -7.46 1.95 21.88
N HIS A 121 -8.12 1.48 20.82
CA HIS A 121 -7.60 1.41 19.45
C HIS A 121 -8.22 2.48 18.53
N ALA A 122 -8.61 3.62 19.10
CA ALA A 122 -9.27 4.70 18.36
C ALA A 122 -8.40 5.35 17.26
N GLN A 123 -7.10 5.09 17.22
CA GLN A 123 -6.19 5.50 16.13
C GLN A 123 -5.97 4.39 15.08
N GLY A 124 -6.57 3.22 15.28
CA GLY A 124 -6.35 2.02 14.48
C GLY A 124 -5.29 1.10 15.08
N ALA A 125 -5.02 0.02 14.39
CA ALA A 125 -4.03 -0.96 14.79
C ALA A 125 -3.19 -1.44 13.60
N ILE A 126 -1.91 -1.71 13.85
CA ILE A 126 -1.03 -2.42 12.92
C ILE A 126 -0.95 -3.86 13.38
N VAL A 127 -1.45 -4.77 12.57
CA VAL A 127 -1.46 -6.21 12.85
C VAL A 127 -0.28 -6.85 12.13
N VAL A 128 0.57 -7.51 12.90
CA VAL A 128 1.74 -8.24 12.41
C VAL A 128 1.45 -9.73 12.52
N THR A 129 1.46 -10.43 11.40
CA THR A 129 1.32 -11.90 11.35
C THR A 129 2.71 -12.52 11.27
N MET A 130 3.06 -13.33 12.24
CA MET A 130 4.34 -14.01 12.29
C MET A 130 4.26 -15.45 11.77
N HIS A 131 5.38 -16.04 11.41
CA HIS A 131 5.45 -17.44 10.93
C HIS A 131 4.91 -18.46 11.95
N ALA A 132 5.05 -18.20 13.23
CA ALA A 132 4.55 -19.08 14.29
C ALA A 132 3.01 -19.09 14.37
N ASP A 133 2.37 -17.98 13.96
CA ASP A 133 0.90 -17.85 13.96
C ASP A 133 0.28 -18.47 12.70
N ALA A 134 1.08 -18.74 11.68
CA ALA A 134 0.71 -19.48 10.49
C ALA A 134 0.82 -21.00 10.72
N ALA A 135 0.28 -21.50 11.87
CA ALA A 135 0.21 -22.93 12.12
C ALA A 135 -0.55 -23.64 11.01
N PRO A 136 -0.05 -24.76 10.46
CA PRO A 136 -0.74 -25.46 9.40
C PRO A 136 -2.13 -25.93 9.90
N PRO A 137 -3.13 -25.89 9.02
CA PRO A 137 -4.45 -26.42 9.36
C PRO A 137 -4.29 -27.92 9.73
N ARG A 138 -4.81 -28.29 10.89
CA ARG A 138 -4.87 -29.67 11.34
C ARG A 138 -5.92 -30.43 10.54
#